data_785898d6cd9776d341a1be493acbb36f
#
_entry.id   785898d6cd9776d341a1be493acbb36f
#
_cell.length_a   1.000
_cell.length_b   1.000
_cell.length_c   1.000
_cell.angle_alpha   90.00
_cell.angle_beta   90.00
_cell.angle_gamma   90.00
#
_symmetry.space_group_name_H-M   'P 1'
#
loop_
_entity.id
_entity.type
_entity.pdbx_description
1 polymer ?
#
loop_
_entity_poly.entity_id
_entity_poly.type
_entity_poly.pdbx_seq_one_letter_code
_entity_poly.pdbx_strand_id
1 'polypeptide(L)'
;EYDEMIENIDIGGPAMIRASAKNHGFTTTIVDVEDYDALLAELETNDGKTTYGFRQKMAQNAYARTAAYDAAVSNWMAGAAGVETPRRRAFAGEIKQTLRYGENPHQQAAFYVDGGNRPGVSNFEQHQGKELSYNNINDTDAAFELVSEFLPKDGPACAIIKHANPCGVSRGETLKEAYQRAFDCDRTSAFGGIIALNQVLDAETALAITEIFTEVVIAPGADDAAKEIFAKKKNLRLLTTPGLANAASAGLAFKQVSGGLLVQDRDNGMMTFEELKVVTKVAPTQQELEDLLFAWKVAKHVKSNAIVYAKNGATVGIGAGQMSRVDSTRIAARKSQDMAD
;
A
#
# COMPACT_ATOMS: atom_id res chain seq x y z
N GLU A 1 -30.41 3.55 -6.29
CA GLU A 1 -29.58 3.37 -5.08
C GLU A 1 -29.73 1.94 -4.52
N TYR A 2 -30.32 1.69 -3.29
CA TYR A 2 -30.35 0.32 -2.76
C TYR A 2 -31.16 -0.63 -3.66
N ASP A 3 -32.38 -0.26 -4.02
CA ASP A 3 -33.26 -1.07 -4.89
C ASP A 3 -32.65 -1.24 -6.29
N GLU A 4 -31.99 -0.23 -6.82
CA GLU A 4 -31.27 -0.31 -8.08
C GLU A 4 -30.10 -1.31 -8.02
N MET A 5 -29.33 -1.33 -6.93
CA MET A 5 -28.28 -2.32 -6.73
C MET A 5 -28.84 -3.73 -6.64
N ILE A 6 -29.96 -3.92 -5.91
CA ILE A 6 -30.62 -5.23 -5.83
C ILE A 6 -31.09 -5.71 -7.20
N GLU A 7 -31.70 -4.83 -8.00
CA GLU A 7 -32.19 -5.17 -9.36
C GLU A 7 -31.05 -5.58 -10.30
N ASN A 8 -29.87 -5.00 -10.12
CA ASN A 8 -28.70 -5.31 -10.95
C ASN A 8 -27.90 -6.56 -10.49
N ILE A 9 -28.29 -7.24 -9.40
CA ILE A 9 -27.65 -8.48 -9.00
C ILE A 9 -27.98 -9.58 -10.02
N ASP A 10 -26.94 -10.07 -10.70
CA ASP A 10 -27.10 -11.17 -11.65
C ASP A 10 -27.29 -12.51 -10.94
N ILE A 11 -28.39 -13.18 -11.25
CA ILE A 11 -28.73 -14.50 -10.73
C ILE A 11 -28.47 -15.59 -11.78
N GLY A 12 -28.92 -15.37 -13.00
CA GLY A 12 -28.91 -16.38 -14.07
C GLY A 12 -27.52 -16.67 -14.59
N GLY A 13 -26.70 -15.65 -14.83
CA GLY A 13 -25.32 -15.80 -15.30
C GLY A 13 -24.46 -16.63 -14.36
N PRO A 14 -24.31 -16.26 -13.08
CA PRO A 14 -23.58 -17.07 -12.11
C PRO A 14 -24.10 -18.52 -11.98
N ALA A 15 -25.42 -18.74 -12.04
CA ALA A 15 -25.99 -20.10 -11.99
C ALA A 15 -25.57 -20.93 -13.20
N MET A 16 -25.65 -20.37 -14.43
CA MET A 16 -25.24 -21.04 -15.65
C MET A 16 -23.73 -21.31 -15.70
N ILE A 17 -22.91 -20.33 -15.30
CA ILE A 17 -21.46 -20.48 -15.22
C ILE A 17 -21.08 -21.65 -14.30
N ARG A 18 -21.67 -21.71 -13.09
CA ARG A 18 -21.41 -22.78 -12.13
C ARG A 18 -21.87 -24.14 -12.64
N ALA A 19 -23.02 -24.22 -13.30
CA ALA A 19 -23.51 -25.46 -13.91
C ALA A 19 -22.60 -25.98 -15.00
N SER A 20 -22.17 -25.09 -15.92
CA SER A 20 -21.24 -25.40 -17.00
C SER A 20 -19.87 -25.83 -16.44
N ALA A 21 -19.29 -25.07 -15.51
CA ALA A 21 -18.01 -25.38 -14.86
C ALA A 21 -18.03 -26.73 -14.12
N LYS A 22 -19.14 -27.08 -13.46
CA LYS A 22 -19.32 -28.38 -12.83
C LYS A 22 -19.28 -29.52 -13.88
N ASN A 23 -19.73 -29.25 -15.10
CA ASN A 23 -19.74 -30.21 -16.22
C ASN A 23 -18.47 -30.16 -17.07
N HIS A 24 -17.33 -29.69 -16.54
CA HIS A 24 -16.06 -29.53 -17.28
C HIS A 24 -15.53 -30.83 -17.93
N GLY A 25 -16.05 -31.98 -17.58
CA GLY A 25 -15.77 -33.20 -18.33
C GLY A 25 -16.13 -33.09 -19.80
N PHE A 26 -17.13 -32.28 -20.13
CA PHE A 26 -17.70 -32.16 -21.47
C PHE A 26 -17.81 -30.73 -21.99
N THR A 27 -17.73 -29.70 -21.12
CA THR A 27 -17.89 -28.29 -21.50
C THR A 27 -16.66 -27.47 -21.15
N THR A 28 -16.38 -26.46 -21.99
CA THR A 28 -15.38 -25.42 -21.72
C THR A 28 -16.12 -24.15 -21.29
N THR A 29 -15.82 -23.63 -20.11
CA THR A 29 -16.46 -22.43 -19.57
C THR A 29 -15.47 -21.30 -19.53
N ILE A 30 -15.58 -20.34 -20.43
CA ILE A 30 -14.73 -19.14 -20.48
C ILE A 30 -15.53 -17.99 -19.83
N VAL A 31 -14.91 -17.30 -18.86
CA VAL A 31 -15.54 -16.21 -18.10
C VAL A 31 -14.77 -14.90 -18.17
N ASP A 32 -13.52 -14.94 -18.60
CA ASP A 32 -12.65 -13.79 -18.73
C ASP A 32 -12.14 -13.65 -20.17
N VAL A 33 -12.07 -12.41 -20.67
CA VAL A 33 -11.63 -12.13 -22.05
C VAL A 33 -10.15 -12.47 -22.25
N GLU A 34 -9.37 -12.46 -21.18
CA GLU A 34 -7.94 -12.80 -21.14
C GLU A 34 -7.69 -14.28 -21.50
N ASP A 35 -8.68 -15.15 -21.36
CA ASP A 35 -8.59 -16.56 -21.69
C ASP A 35 -8.91 -16.85 -23.18
N TYR A 36 -9.32 -15.87 -24.00
CA TYR A 36 -9.71 -16.09 -25.40
C TYR A 36 -8.55 -16.55 -26.26
N ASP A 37 -7.38 -15.93 -26.14
CA ASP A 37 -6.20 -16.34 -26.94
C ASP A 37 -5.75 -17.76 -26.56
N ALA A 38 -5.82 -18.09 -25.27
CA ALA A 38 -5.52 -19.45 -24.79
C ALA A 38 -6.51 -20.48 -25.34
N LEU A 39 -7.80 -20.12 -25.41
CA LEU A 39 -8.83 -20.98 -26.01
C LEU A 39 -8.57 -21.20 -27.53
N LEU A 40 -8.25 -20.13 -28.26
CA LEU A 40 -7.96 -20.24 -29.71
C LEU A 40 -6.76 -21.15 -29.96
N ALA A 41 -5.66 -20.95 -29.21
CA ALA A 41 -4.47 -21.78 -29.31
C ALA A 41 -4.76 -23.27 -28.97
N GLU A 42 -5.59 -23.52 -27.97
CA GLU A 42 -6.02 -24.87 -27.57
C GLU A 42 -6.81 -25.55 -28.69
N LEU A 43 -7.75 -24.83 -29.32
CA LEU A 43 -8.55 -25.34 -30.46
C LEU A 43 -7.70 -25.62 -31.70
N GLU A 44 -6.77 -24.72 -32.02
CA GLU A 44 -5.85 -24.90 -33.16
C GLU A 44 -4.94 -26.12 -32.97
N THR A 45 -4.44 -26.33 -31.75
CA THR A 45 -3.51 -27.43 -31.44
C THR A 45 -4.20 -28.80 -31.39
N ASN A 46 -5.50 -28.84 -31.11
CA ASN A 46 -6.25 -30.07 -30.82
C ASN A 46 -7.41 -30.32 -31.80
N ASP A 47 -7.26 -29.96 -33.09
CA ASP A 47 -8.26 -30.21 -34.14
C ASP A 47 -9.67 -29.68 -33.80
N GLY A 48 -9.76 -28.46 -33.28
CA GLY A 48 -11.02 -27.81 -32.89
C GLY A 48 -11.62 -28.32 -31.58
N LYS A 49 -10.84 -28.99 -30.74
CA LYS A 49 -11.26 -29.55 -29.47
C LYS A 49 -10.48 -28.91 -28.29
N THR A 50 -11.03 -29.03 -27.12
CA THR A 50 -10.32 -28.66 -25.87
C THR A 50 -9.92 -29.91 -25.08
N THR A 51 -8.73 -29.92 -24.53
CA THR A 51 -8.27 -31.02 -23.66
C THR A 51 -8.99 -30.99 -22.30
N TYR A 52 -8.99 -32.12 -21.59
CA TYR A 52 -9.56 -32.19 -20.25
C TYR A 52 -8.85 -31.23 -19.28
N GLY A 53 -7.51 -31.14 -19.35
CA GLY A 53 -6.73 -30.24 -18.49
C GLY A 53 -7.09 -28.78 -18.69
N PHE A 54 -7.29 -28.36 -19.96
CA PHE A 54 -7.74 -27.00 -20.26
C PHE A 54 -9.14 -26.73 -19.68
N ARG A 55 -10.11 -27.63 -19.89
CA ARG A 55 -11.46 -27.48 -19.33
C ARG A 55 -11.45 -27.43 -17.81
N GLN A 56 -10.61 -28.22 -17.13
CA GLN A 56 -10.45 -28.22 -15.69
C GLN A 56 -9.93 -26.86 -15.19
N LYS A 57 -8.92 -26.29 -15.87
CA LYS A 57 -8.39 -24.96 -15.55
C LYS A 57 -9.47 -23.87 -15.72
N MET A 58 -10.20 -23.89 -16.85
CA MET A 58 -11.27 -22.92 -17.09
C MET A 58 -12.43 -23.07 -16.08
N ALA A 59 -12.73 -24.26 -15.64
CA ALA A 59 -13.73 -24.48 -14.59
C ALA A 59 -13.27 -23.89 -13.23
N GLN A 60 -11.99 -23.97 -12.90
CA GLN A 60 -11.44 -23.31 -11.71
C GLN A 60 -11.59 -21.78 -11.81
N ASN A 61 -11.24 -21.17 -12.97
CA ASN A 61 -11.41 -19.74 -13.20
C ASN A 61 -12.90 -19.34 -13.06
N ALA A 62 -13.81 -20.11 -13.63
CA ALA A 62 -15.24 -19.86 -13.56
C ALA A 62 -15.79 -19.88 -12.10
N TYR A 63 -15.37 -20.84 -11.28
CA TYR A 63 -15.72 -20.85 -9.87
C TYR A 63 -15.09 -19.70 -9.09
N ALA A 64 -13.84 -19.34 -9.38
CA ALA A 64 -13.18 -18.19 -8.76
C ALA A 64 -13.92 -16.88 -9.09
N ARG A 65 -14.33 -16.70 -10.35
CA ARG A 65 -15.09 -15.52 -10.81
C ARG A 65 -16.43 -15.38 -10.08
N THR A 66 -17.21 -16.46 -10.00
CA THR A 66 -18.50 -16.43 -9.30
C THR A 66 -18.34 -16.25 -7.80
N ALA A 67 -17.32 -16.84 -7.17
CA ALA A 67 -17.01 -16.63 -5.77
C ALA A 67 -16.60 -15.17 -5.47
N ALA A 68 -15.82 -14.52 -6.34
CA ALA A 68 -15.46 -13.11 -6.22
C ALA A 68 -16.68 -12.20 -6.34
N TYR A 69 -17.59 -12.51 -7.26
CA TYR A 69 -18.87 -11.82 -7.44
C TYR A 69 -19.72 -11.91 -6.18
N ASP A 70 -19.96 -13.11 -5.66
CA ASP A 70 -20.72 -13.32 -4.42
C ASP A 70 -20.07 -12.65 -3.21
N ALA A 71 -18.73 -12.62 -3.14
CA ALA A 71 -18.00 -11.90 -2.10
C ALA A 71 -18.30 -10.39 -2.16
N ALA A 72 -18.26 -9.79 -3.34
CA ALA A 72 -18.59 -8.37 -3.53
C ALA A 72 -20.02 -8.07 -3.12
N VAL A 73 -21.00 -8.85 -3.59
CA VAL A 73 -22.42 -8.70 -3.24
C VAL A 73 -22.63 -8.83 -1.73
N SER A 74 -22.10 -9.89 -1.10
CA SER A 74 -22.32 -10.12 0.34
C SER A 74 -21.69 -9.05 1.22
N ASN A 75 -20.49 -8.54 0.86
CA ASN A 75 -19.85 -7.46 1.59
C ASN A 75 -20.58 -6.12 1.43
N TRP A 76 -21.07 -5.82 0.22
CA TRP A 76 -21.89 -4.64 -0.01
C TRP A 76 -23.21 -4.71 0.79
N MET A 77 -23.91 -5.85 0.78
CA MET A 77 -25.16 -6.05 1.55
C MET A 77 -24.94 -5.90 3.06
N ALA A 78 -23.81 -6.41 3.59
CA ALA A 78 -23.46 -6.24 5.00
C ALA A 78 -23.28 -4.75 5.35
N GLY A 79 -22.58 -3.98 4.50
CA GLY A 79 -22.42 -2.53 4.65
C GLY A 79 -23.76 -1.79 4.59
N ALA A 80 -24.59 -2.09 3.60
CA ALA A 80 -25.91 -1.47 3.42
C ALA A 80 -26.87 -1.77 4.60
N ALA A 81 -26.72 -2.94 5.25
CA ALA A 81 -27.49 -3.33 6.42
C ALA A 81 -26.87 -2.87 7.76
N GLY A 82 -25.73 -2.17 7.75
CA GLY A 82 -25.02 -1.75 8.96
C GLY A 82 -24.45 -2.91 9.79
N VAL A 83 -24.14 -4.05 9.16
CA VAL A 83 -23.59 -5.23 9.84
C VAL A 83 -22.06 -5.17 9.80
N GLU A 84 -21.46 -4.68 10.86
CA GLU A 84 -19.98 -4.53 10.98
C GLU A 84 -19.27 -5.89 11.06
N THR A 85 -19.83 -6.86 11.77
CA THR A 85 -19.26 -8.19 11.98
C THR A 85 -20.17 -9.30 11.46
N PRO A 86 -20.25 -9.50 10.12
CA PRO A 86 -21.12 -10.53 9.55
C PRO A 86 -20.64 -11.94 9.95
N ARG A 87 -21.60 -12.86 10.07
CA ARG A 87 -21.33 -14.27 10.45
C ARG A 87 -20.33 -14.97 9.51
N ARG A 88 -20.33 -14.59 8.23
CA ARG A 88 -19.35 -15.02 7.22
C ARG A 88 -18.86 -13.80 6.47
N ARG A 89 -17.56 -13.72 6.26
CA ARG A 89 -16.93 -12.67 5.47
C ARG A 89 -16.07 -13.32 4.39
N ALA A 90 -16.25 -12.89 3.17
CA ALA A 90 -15.48 -13.34 2.02
C ALA A 90 -14.55 -12.23 1.56
N PHE A 91 -13.37 -12.62 1.08
CA PHE A 91 -12.41 -11.73 0.45
C PHE A 91 -12.08 -12.29 -0.93
N ALA A 92 -12.02 -11.43 -1.91
CA ALA A 92 -11.63 -11.78 -3.26
C ALA A 92 -10.62 -10.77 -3.77
N GLY A 93 -9.75 -11.20 -4.66
CA GLY A 93 -8.79 -10.35 -5.34
C GLY A 93 -8.45 -10.91 -6.70
N GLU A 94 -8.16 -10.02 -7.63
CA GLU A 94 -7.67 -10.33 -8.96
C GLU A 94 -6.15 -10.25 -8.98
N ILE A 95 -5.49 -11.17 -9.69
CA ILE A 95 -4.04 -11.17 -9.79
C ILE A 95 -3.56 -9.97 -10.61
N LYS A 96 -2.78 -9.10 -9.98
CA LYS A 96 -2.10 -8.00 -10.67
C LYS A 96 -0.72 -8.41 -11.18
N GLN A 97 0.01 -9.19 -10.39
CA GLN A 97 1.38 -9.59 -10.72
C GLN A 97 1.76 -10.88 -10.01
N THR A 98 2.35 -11.83 -10.73
CA THR A 98 3.11 -12.94 -10.14
C THR A 98 4.49 -12.42 -9.74
N LEU A 99 4.88 -12.60 -8.48
CA LEU A 99 6.15 -12.13 -7.95
C LEU A 99 7.22 -13.22 -8.07
N ARG A 100 8.46 -12.78 -8.24
CA ARG A 100 9.59 -13.73 -8.39
C ARG A 100 9.76 -14.63 -7.16
N TYR A 101 9.51 -14.10 -5.96
CA TYR A 101 9.47 -14.81 -4.67
C TYR A 101 8.77 -13.91 -3.62
N GLY A 102 8.47 -14.46 -2.46
CA GLY A 102 7.86 -13.73 -1.34
C GLY A 102 8.88 -12.91 -0.54
N GLU A 103 8.67 -12.81 0.77
CA GLU A 103 9.62 -12.15 1.67
C GLU A 103 11.00 -12.83 1.61
N ASN A 104 10.99 -14.15 1.47
CA ASN A 104 12.20 -14.97 1.33
C ASN A 104 12.24 -15.73 -0.01
N PRO A 105 13.43 -16.04 -0.54
CA PRO A 105 13.59 -16.61 -1.89
C PRO A 105 12.91 -17.96 -2.15
N HIS A 106 12.61 -18.75 -1.11
CA HIS A 106 11.94 -20.05 -1.24
C HIS A 106 10.41 -19.97 -1.27
N GLN A 107 9.84 -18.80 -1.04
CA GLN A 107 8.40 -18.58 -0.99
C GLN A 107 7.87 -18.17 -2.37
N GLN A 108 6.80 -18.81 -2.81
CA GLN A 108 6.02 -18.32 -3.96
C GLN A 108 5.14 -17.15 -3.52
N ALA A 109 4.96 -16.17 -4.39
CA ALA A 109 4.14 -15.00 -4.09
C ALA A 109 3.47 -14.44 -5.34
N ALA A 110 2.34 -13.78 -5.13
CA ALA A 110 1.64 -12.98 -6.12
C ALA A 110 0.99 -11.78 -5.43
N PHE A 111 0.81 -10.72 -6.17
CA PHE A 111 0.10 -9.53 -5.74
C PHE A 111 -1.32 -9.56 -6.31
N TYR A 112 -2.31 -9.53 -5.43
CA TYR A 112 -3.73 -9.47 -5.77
C TYR A 112 -4.28 -8.10 -5.40
N VAL A 113 -5.19 -7.57 -6.21
CA VAL A 113 -5.90 -6.31 -5.98
C VAL A 113 -7.39 -6.59 -5.80
N ASP A 114 -8.06 -5.78 -5.01
CA ASP A 114 -9.48 -5.93 -4.65
C ASP A 114 -10.44 -5.08 -5.52
N GLY A 115 -9.89 -4.39 -6.53
CA GLY A 115 -10.65 -3.50 -7.40
C GLY A 115 -10.97 -2.13 -6.79
N GLY A 116 -10.46 -1.82 -5.61
CA GLY A 116 -10.61 -0.51 -4.97
C GLY A 116 -9.89 0.61 -5.73
N ASN A 117 -10.48 1.80 -5.72
CA ASN A 117 -9.95 2.98 -6.44
C ASN A 117 -9.08 3.90 -5.56
N ARG A 118 -8.79 3.49 -4.33
CA ARG A 118 -7.95 4.30 -3.42
C ARG A 118 -6.53 4.37 -3.99
N PRO A 119 -5.95 5.58 -4.15
CA PRO A 119 -4.57 5.72 -4.61
C PRO A 119 -3.58 4.93 -3.74
N GLY A 120 -2.64 4.23 -4.36
CA GLY A 120 -1.66 3.41 -3.64
C GLY A 120 -0.99 2.37 -4.54
N VAL A 121 -0.44 1.34 -3.90
CA VAL A 121 0.28 0.25 -4.61
C VAL A 121 -0.63 -0.62 -5.48
N SER A 122 -1.95 -0.53 -5.34
CA SER A 122 -2.89 -1.26 -6.19
C SER A 122 -3.05 -0.65 -7.58
N ASN A 123 -2.82 0.67 -7.74
CA ASN A 123 -3.11 1.42 -8.98
C ASN A 123 -2.02 2.40 -9.41
N PHE A 124 -0.77 2.16 -9.01
CA PHE A 124 0.38 2.95 -9.49
C PHE A 124 0.66 2.67 -10.98
N GLU A 125 1.30 3.66 -11.61
CA GLU A 125 2.02 3.51 -12.87
C GLU A 125 3.52 3.43 -12.58
N GLN A 126 4.19 2.39 -13.09
CA GLN A 126 5.64 2.25 -12.99
C GLN A 126 6.31 2.79 -14.27
N HIS A 127 7.06 3.87 -14.15
CA HIS A 127 7.73 4.53 -15.28
C HIS A 127 9.06 3.91 -15.66
N GLN A 128 9.75 3.27 -14.70
CA GLN A 128 11.04 2.65 -14.94
C GLN A 128 11.43 1.63 -13.87
N GLY A 129 12.54 0.93 -14.13
CA GLY A 129 13.14 -0.05 -13.24
C GLY A 129 12.58 -1.47 -13.46
N LYS A 130 13.10 -2.42 -12.68
CA LYS A 130 12.63 -3.81 -12.69
C LYS A 130 11.28 -3.92 -11.98
N GLU A 131 10.58 -5.01 -12.22
CA GLU A 131 9.38 -5.37 -11.46
C GLU A 131 9.61 -5.25 -9.94
N LEU A 132 8.55 -4.87 -9.23
CA LEU A 132 8.57 -4.80 -7.78
C LEU A 132 8.65 -6.20 -7.17
N SER A 133 9.43 -6.35 -6.12
CA SER A 133 9.42 -7.54 -5.28
C SER A 133 8.31 -7.44 -4.22
N TYR A 134 8.05 -8.54 -3.53
CA TYR A 134 7.17 -8.58 -2.37
C TYR A 134 7.55 -7.49 -1.34
N ASN A 135 8.83 -7.41 -0.99
CA ASN A 135 9.31 -6.41 -0.03
C ASN A 135 9.19 -4.98 -0.56
N ASN A 136 9.44 -4.76 -1.87
CA ASN A 136 9.23 -3.44 -2.45
C ASN A 136 7.76 -2.99 -2.34
N ILE A 137 6.79 -3.87 -2.64
CA ILE A 137 5.36 -3.55 -2.54
C ILE A 137 4.98 -3.25 -1.10
N ASN A 138 5.38 -4.10 -0.15
CA ASN A 138 5.09 -3.92 1.27
C ASN A 138 5.66 -2.61 1.85
N ASP A 139 6.91 -2.32 1.52
CA ASP A 139 7.58 -1.11 2.03
C ASP A 139 7.09 0.15 1.32
N THR A 140 6.73 0.04 0.03
CA THR A 140 6.14 1.16 -0.73
C THR A 140 4.74 1.51 -0.21
N ASP A 141 3.93 0.50 0.12
CA ASP A 141 2.62 0.71 0.76
C ASP A 141 2.77 1.45 2.08
N ALA A 142 3.67 0.98 2.96
CA ALA A 142 3.94 1.63 4.23
C ALA A 142 4.43 3.09 4.06
N ALA A 143 5.27 3.36 3.06
CA ALA A 143 5.78 4.69 2.77
C ALA A 143 4.68 5.63 2.27
N PHE A 144 3.85 5.14 1.36
CA PHE A 144 2.78 5.94 0.76
C PHE A 144 1.64 6.21 1.75
N GLU A 145 1.27 5.23 2.57
CA GLU A 145 0.30 5.41 3.65
C GLU A 145 0.77 6.47 4.66
N LEU A 146 2.03 6.41 5.08
CA LEU A 146 2.59 7.39 6.01
C LEU A 146 2.63 8.79 5.42
N VAL A 147 3.15 8.97 4.19
CA VAL A 147 3.23 10.31 3.60
C VAL A 147 1.85 10.91 3.32
N SER A 148 0.84 10.06 3.14
CA SER A 148 -0.56 10.47 2.94
C SER A 148 -1.22 11.11 4.17
N GLU A 149 -0.60 11.02 5.36
CA GLU A 149 -1.01 11.78 6.54
C GLU A 149 -0.76 13.30 6.41
N PHE A 150 0.07 13.69 5.45
CA PHE A 150 0.49 15.09 5.22
C PHE A 150 -0.13 15.61 3.94
N LEU A 151 -1.20 16.39 4.06
CA LEU A 151 -1.92 16.90 2.90
C LEU A 151 -1.06 17.90 2.11
N PRO A 152 -1.09 17.90 0.76
CA PRO A 152 -0.30 18.82 -0.07
C PRO A 152 -0.54 20.31 0.23
N LYS A 153 -1.75 20.68 0.67
CA LYS A 153 -2.10 22.04 1.07
C LYS A 153 -1.35 22.53 2.33
N ASP A 154 -0.86 21.59 3.15
CA ASP A 154 -0.15 21.88 4.40
C ASP A 154 1.38 21.94 4.17
N GLY A 155 1.81 21.83 2.92
CA GLY A 155 3.20 21.91 2.47
C GLY A 155 3.78 20.56 2.03
N PRO A 156 5.00 20.59 1.45
CA PRO A 156 5.73 19.41 1.03
C PRO A 156 6.07 18.49 2.20
N ALA A 157 5.98 17.18 1.96
CA ALA A 157 6.38 16.16 2.93
C ALA A 157 7.05 14.96 2.25
N CYS A 158 7.97 14.33 2.98
CA CYS A 158 8.69 13.15 2.58
C CYS A 158 8.71 12.12 3.70
N ALA A 159 8.51 10.85 3.34
CA ALA A 159 8.72 9.71 4.22
C ALA A 159 9.73 8.75 3.59
N ILE A 160 10.73 8.33 4.35
CA ILE A 160 11.72 7.32 3.95
C ILE A 160 11.51 6.08 4.79
N ILE A 161 11.20 4.97 4.13
CA ILE A 161 10.83 3.69 4.77
C ILE A 161 11.86 2.62 4.44
N LYS A 162 12.15 1.76 5.40
CA LYS A 162 12.87 0.51 5.22
C LYS A 162 12.29 -0.55 6.14
N HIS A 163 12.00 -1.75 5.59
CA HIS A 163 11.36 -2.84 6.35
C HIS A 163 10.06 -2.41 7.05
N ALA A 164 9.22 -1.69 6.29
CA ALA A 164 7.93 -1.15 6.73
C ALA A 164 8.00 -0.27 8.01
N ASN A 165 9.15 0.37 8.29
CA ASN A 165 9.30 1.34 9.36
C ASN A 165 10.01 2.60 8.84
N PRO A 166 9.68 3.80 9.34
CA PRO A 166 10.32 5.01 8.89
C PRO A 166 11.76 5.12 9.41
N CYS A 167 12.69 5.41 8.48
CA CYS A 167 14.03 5.91 8.77
C CYS A 167 13.95 7.39 9.16
N GLY A 168 13.13 8.13 8.44
CA GLY A 168 12.86 9.54 8.69
C GLY A 168 11.64 10.03 7.95
N VAL A 169 11.02 11.05 8.53
CA VAL A 169 9.84 11.74 7.99
C VAL A 169 10.00 13.22 8.22
N SER A 170 9.65 14.05 7.25
CA SER A 170 9.67 15.48 7.48
C SER A 170 8.71 16.25 6.57
N ARG A 171 8.40 17.46 6.98
CA ARG A 171 7.84 18.54 6.18
C ARG A 171 8.95 19.54 5.84
N GLY A 172 8.77 20.28 4.76
CA GLY A 172 9.69 21.33 4.33
C GLY A 172 8.96 22.44 3.57
N GLU A 173 9.68 23.50 3.21
CA GLU A 173 9.15 24.54 2.32
C GLU A 173 9.21 24.09 0.84
N THR A 174 10.13 23.17 0.51
CA THR A 174 10.23 22.50 -0.78
C THR A 174 10.28 20.98 -0.60
N LEU A 175 9.99 20.21 -1.66
CA LEU A 175 10.13 18.74 -1.62
C LEU A 175 11.57 18.31 -1.35
N LYS A 176 12.56 19.02 -1.93
CA LYS A 176 13.97 18.77 -1.68
C LYS A 176 14.32 18.95 -0.21
N GLU A 177 13.86 20.03 0.42
CA GLU A 177 14.08 20.24 1.85
C GLU A 177 13.40 19.13 2.68
N ALA A 178 12.14 18.79 2.37
CA ALA A 178 11.45 17.71 3.01
C ALA A 178 12.23 16.38 2.88
N TYR A 179 12.73 16.05 1.70
CA TYR A 179 13.56 14.88 1.49
C TYR A 179 14.85 14.95 2.34
N GLN A 180 15.61 16.05 2.27
CA GLN A 180 16.87 16.18 2.97
C GLN A 180 16.72 16.02 4.49
N ARG A 181 15.74 16.68 5.08
CA ARG A 181 15.46 16.61 6.52
C ARG A 181 14.99 15.21 6.94
N ALA A 182 14.20 14.52 6.11
CA ALA A 182 13.83 13.13 6.36
C ALA A 182 15.07 12.20 6.28
N PHE A 183 15.93 12.41 5.30
CA PHE A 183 17.17 11.66 5.13
C PHE A 183 18.13 11.86 6.30
N ASP A 184 18.26 13.09 6.79
CA ASP A 184 19.15 13.43 7.89
C ASP A 184 18.78 12.75 9.22
N CYS A 185 17.53 12.31 9.40
CA CYS A 185 17.10 11.59 10.60
C CYS A 185 17.84 10.25 10.82
N ASP A 186 18.13 9.52 9.74
CA ASP A 186 18.89 8.26 9.80
C ASP A 186 19.50 7.95 8.41
N ARG A 187 20.57 8.62 8.07
CA ARG A 187 21.26 8.47 6.78
C ARG A 187 21.72 7.04 6.52
N THR A 188 22.11 6.33 7.55
CA THR A 188 22.60 4.95 7.44
C THR A 188 21.48 4.00 7.02
N SER A 189 20.32 4.09 7.67
CA SER A 189 19.18 3.22 7.36
C SER A 189 18.48 3.61 6.05
N ALA A 190 18.52 4.88 5.66
CA ALA A 190 17.88 5.38 4.43
C ALA A 190 18.49 4.81 3.14
N PHE A 191 19.75 4.37 3.18
CA PHE A 191 20.41 3.72 2.05
C PHE A 191 19.65 2.44 1.63
N GLY A 192 19.19 2.38 0.37
CA GLY A 192 18.38 1.30 -0.17
C GLY A 192 16.94 1.28 0.36
N GLY A 193 16.46 2.40 0.89
CA GLY A 193 15.08 2.57 1.34
C GLY A 193 14.11 2.93 0.21
N ILE A 194 12.85 3.11 0.61
CA ILE A 194 11.74 3.57 -0.22
C ILE A 194 11.43 5.01 0.16
N ILE A 195 11.28 5.88 -0.82
CA ILE A 195 10.96 7.29 -0.63
C ILE A 195 9.54 7.55 -1.13
N ALA A 196 8.70 8.12 -0.29
CA ALA A 196 7.36 8.59 -0.66
C ALA A 196 7.25 10.10 -0.48
N LEU A 197 6.64 10.75 -1.46
CA LEU A 197 6.41 12.19 -1.50
C LEU A 197 4.90 12.48 -1.58
N ASN A 198 4.45 13.57 -0.94
CA ASN A 198 3.05 13.96 -0.95
C ASN A 198 2.66 14.90 -2.10
N GLN A 199 3.61 15.33 -2.91
CA GLN A 199 3.41 16.21 -4.07
C GLN A 199 4.14 15.64 -5.28
N VAL A 200 3.90 16.26 -6.45
CA VAL A 200 4.56 15.90 -7.72
C VAL A 200 6.08 16.05 -7.58
N LEU A 201 6.81 14.99 -7.88
CA LEU A 201 8.27 14.97 -7.85
C LEU A 201 8.83 15.94 -8.88
N ASP A 202 9.65 16.88 -8.44
CA ASP A 202 10.37 17.83 -9.27
C ASP A 202 11.83 17.42 -9.54
N ALA A 203 12.45 18.09 -10.52
CA ALA A 203 13.82 17.81 -10.93
C ALA A 203 14.86 18.02 -9.81
N GLU A 204 14.68 19.03 -8.96
CA GLU A 204 15.62 19.36 -7.90
C GLU A 204 15.64 18.29 -6.82
N THR A 205 14.46 17.81 -6.43
CA THR A 205 14.30 16.70 -5.51
C THR A 205 14.82 15.38 -6.11
N ALA A 206 14.54 15.15 -7.40
CA ALA A 206 15.02 13.98 -8.10
C ALA A 206 16.56 13.92 -8.12
N LEU A 207 17.24 15.03 -8.38
CA LEU A 207 18.71 15.12 -8.30
C LEU A 207 19.21 14.73 -6.91
N ALA A 208 18.66 15.32 -5.85
CA ALA A 208 19.06 15.02 -4.48
C ALA A 208 18.87 13.54 -4.12
N ILE A 209 17.74 12.93 -4.52
CA ILE A 209 17.48 11.50 -4.30
C ILE A 209 18.50 10.60 -4.99
N THR A 210 19.01 11.00 -6.19
CA THR A 210 19.97 10.17 -6.94
C THR A 210 21.38 10.15 -6.37
N GLU A 211 21.67 10.94 -5.34
CA GLU A 211 22.98 10.96 -4.67
C GLU A 211 23.22 9.68 -3.85
N ILE A 212 22.15 9.01 -3.42
CA ILE A 212 22.24 7.73 -2.72
C ILE A 212 21.56 6.61 -3.49
N PHE A 213 21.83 5.36 -3.12
CA PHE A 213 21.10 4.22 -3.62
C PHE A 213 19.70 4.20 -3.02
N THR A 214 18.68 4.26 -3.87
CA THR A 214 17.26 4.19 -3.52
C THR A 214 16.58 3.08 -4.33
N GLU A 215 15.76 2.26 -3.69
CA GLU A 215 15.06 1.15 -4.34
C GLU A 215 13.85 1.62 -5.14
N VAL A 216 12.97 2.41 -4.51
CA VAL A 216 11.71 2.90 -5.07
C VAL A 216 11.46 4.33 -4.64
N VAL A 217 10.92 5.13 -5.55
CA VAL A 217 10.31 6.43 -5.26
C VAL A 217 8.86 6.40 -5.71
N ILE A 218 7.94 6.82 -4.83
CA ILE A 218 6.51 6.92 -5.11
C ILE A 218 6.00 8.34 -4.81
N ALA A 219 5.22 8.89 -5.73
CA ALA A 219 4.63 10.23 -5.62
C ALA A 219 3.29 10.31 -6.38
N PRO A 220 2.43 11.31 -6.11
CA PRO A 220 1.20 11.53 -6.89
C PRO A 220 1.44 12.00 -8.33
N GLY A 221 2.70 12.13 -8.76
CA GLY A 221 3.14 12.47 -10.10
C GLY A 221 4.64 12.73 -10.13
N ALA A 222 5.19 12.90 -11.32
CA ALA A 222 6.57 13.32 -11.54
C ALA A 222 6.65 14.19 -12.81
N ASP A 223 7.39 15.29 -12.76
CA ASP A 223 7.62 16.10 -13.95
C ASP A 223 8.59 15.37 -14.92
N ASP A 224 8.62 15.81 -16.18
CA ASP A 224 9.41 15.15 -17.21
C ASP A 224 10.91 15.26 -16.94
N ALA A 225 11.37 16.37 -16.35
CA ALA A 225 12.77 16.56 -16.00
C ALA A 225 13.18 15.59 -14.86
N ALA A 226 12.33 15.35 -13.88
CA ALA A 226 12.57 14.35 -12.83
C ALA A 226 12.65 12.92 -13.42
N LYS A 227 11.78 12.59 -14.37
CA LYS A 227 11.80 11.31 -15.09
C LYS A 227 13.12 11.13 -15.86
N GLU A 228 13.59 12.17 -16.58
CA GLU A 228 14.86 12.15 -17.29
C GLU A 228 16.07 11.97 -16.37
N ILE A 229 16.05 12.58 -15.18
CA ILE A 229 17.10 12.42 -14.17
C ILE A 229 17.13 10.96 -13.68
N PHE A 230 15.98 10.41 -13.33
CA PHE A 230 15.87 9.04 -12.84
C PHE A 230 16.19 8.00 -13.92
N ALA A 231 15.91 8.26 -15.19
CA ALA A 231 16.24 7.37 -16.31
C ALA A 231 17.74 6.99 -16.36
N LYS A 232 18.63 7.83 -15.81
CA LYS A 232 20.05 7.55 -15.66
C LYS A 232 20.37 6.50 -14.59
N LYS A 233 19.42 6.18 -13.71
CA LYS A 233 19.55 5.23 -12.59
C LYS A 233 18.68 3.99 -12.85
N LYS A 234 19.11 3.10 -13.73
CA LYS A 234 18.36 1.93 -14.25
C LYS A 234 17.74 1.02 -13.21
N ASN A 235 18.26 0.97 -11.99
CA ASN A 235 17.76 0.11 -10.91
C ASN A 235 16.75 0.80 -9.98
N LEU A 236 16.64 2.14 -10.03
CA LEU A 236 15.65 2.90 -9.30
C LEU A 236 14.29 2.72 -9.96
N ARG A 237 13.26 2.45 -9.18
CA ARG A 237 11.87 2.35 -9.65
C ARG A 237 11.14 3.63 -9.34
N LEU A 238 10.55 4.24 -10.36
CA LEU A 238 9.69 5.41 -10.20
C LEU A 238 8.25 4.99 -10.37
N LEU A 239 7.44 5.24 -9.35
CA LEU A 239 6.01 4.97 -9.32
C LEU A 239 5.24 6.28 -9.19
N THR A 240 4.18 6.43 -9.96
CA THR A 240 3.22 7.51 -9.75
C THR A 240 1.83 6.95 -9.50
N THR A 241 1.05 7.66 -8.70
CA THR A 241 -0.33 7.30 -8.33
C THR A 241 -1.30 8.33 -8.91
N PRO A 242 -2.60 7.99 -9.08
CA PRO A 242 -3.59 8.96 -9.58
C PRO A 242 -3.89 10.12 -8.61
N GLY A 243 -3.19 10.18 -7.49
CA GLY A 243 -3.29 11.22 -6.46
C GLY A 243 -2.77 10.70 -5.13
N LEU A 244 -2.85 11.53 -4.09
CA LEU A 244 -2.52 11.11 -2.72
C LEU A 244 -3.71 10.37 -2.10
N ALA A 245 -3.44 9.33 -1.31
CA ALA A 245 -4.49 8.63 -0.59
C ALA A 245 -5.10 9.51 0.52
N ASN A 246 -6.39 9.33 0.78
CA ASN A 246 -7.01 9.94 1.95
C ASN A 246 -6.75 9.05 3.18
N ALA A 247 -5.93 9.53 4.12
CA ALA A 247 -5.59 8.81 5.36
C ALA A 247 -6.82 8.57 6.26
N ALA A 248 -7.84 9.45 6.19
CA ALA A 248 -9.09 9.32 6.94
C ALA A 248 -10.11 8.37 6.30
N SER A 249 -9.82 7.76 5.14
CA SER A 249 -10.74 6.83 4.48
C SER A 249 -10.99 5.60 5.34
N ALA A 250 -12.27 5.27 5.51
CA ALA A 250 -12.69 4.00 6.10
C ALA A 250 -12.21 2.81 5.24
N GLY A 251 -12.12 1.65 5.86
CA GLY A 251 -11.74 0.40 5.20
C GLY A 251 -11.39 -0.67 6.22
N LEU A 252 -11.05 -1.85 5.74
CA LEU A 252 -10.66 -2.98 6.58
C LEU A 252 -9.17 -3.28 6.42
N ALA A 253 -8.55 -3.71 7.50
CA ALA A 253 -7.21 -4.26 7.53
C ALA A 253 -7.27 -5.72 7.97
N PHE A 254 -6.46 -6.57 7.32
CA PHE A 254 -6.47 -8.01 7.54
C PHE A 254 -5.10 -8.48 7.97
N LYS A 255 -5.09 -9.43 8.91
CA LYS A 255 -3.89 -10.15 9.28
C LYS A 255 -4.19 -11.63 9.34
N GLN A 256 -3.49 -12.41 8.51
CA GLN A 256 -3.57 -13.86 8.58
C GLN A 256 -2.95 -14.35 9.89
N VAL A 257 -3.64 -15.27 10.54
CA VAL A 257 -3.16 -16.03 11.70
C VAL A 257 -3.38 -17.51 11.43
N SER A 258 -2.77 -18.38 12.25
CA SER A 258 -2.95 -19.82 12.08
C SER A 258 -4.44 -20.19 12.18
N GLY A 259 -4.98 -20.72 11.09
CA GLY A 259 -6.37 -21.16 11.01
C GLY A 259 -7.42 -20.05 10.91
N GLY A 260 -7.04 -18.77 10.69
CA GLY A 260 -8.02 -17.69 10.61
C GLY A 260 -7.46 -16.35 10.15
N LEU A 261 -8.33 -15.35 10.20
CA LEU A 261 -8.03 -13.95 9.89
C LEU A 261 -8.46 -13.06 11.04
N LEU A 262 -7.59 -12.16 11.46
CA LEU A 262 -7.96 -10.98 12.23
C LEU A 262 -8.38 -9.90 11.25
N VAL A 263 -9.56 -9.33 11.47
CA VAL A 263 -10.12 -8.25 10.68
C VAL A 263 -10.43 -7.09 11.61
N GLN A 264 -9.96 -5.91 11.26
CA GLN A 264 -10.22 -4.68 12.01
C GLN A 264 -10.44 -3.52 11.04
N ASP A 265 -10.94 -2.41 11.54
CA ASP A 265 -10.95 -1.18 10.78
C ASP A 265 -9.52 -0.69 10.53
N ARG A 266 -9.32 0.01 9.43
CA ARG A 266 -8.08 0.77 9.22
C ARG A 266 -7.93 1.79 10.34
N ASP A 267 -6.68 2.06 10.73
CA ASP A 267 -6.39 3.19 11.62
C ASP A 267 -6.52 4.51 10.83
N ASN A 268 -7.75 5.01 10.74
CA ASN A 268 -8.11 6.25 10.08
C ASN A 268 -8.34 7.42 11.04
N GLY A 269 -8.00 7.24 12.31
CA GLY A 269 -8.09 8.29 13.33
C GLY A 269 -7.21 9.49 12.97
N MET A 270 -7.80 10.67 13.02
CA MET A 270 -7.12 11.96 12.80
C MET A 270 -7.22 12.79 14.07
N MET A 271 -6.09 13.21 14.59
CA MET A 271 -6.02 14.10 15.77
C MET A 271 -5.95 15.55 15.33
N THR A 272 -6.73 16.42 15.98
CA THR A 272 -6.72 17.87 15.75
C THR A 272 -6.18 18.62 16.98
N PHE A 273 -5.89 19.91 16.83
CA PHE A 273 -5.44 20.76 17.95
C PHE A 273 -6.48 20.85 19.07
N GLU A 274 -7.77 20.90 18.72
CA GLU A 274 -8.90 21.03 19.63
C GLU A 274 -9.08 19.80 20.52
N GLU A 275 -8.61 18.65 20.07
CA GLU A 275 -8.68 17.39 20.83
C GLU A 275 -7.52 17.24 21.82
N LEU A 276 -6.47 18.05 21.69
CA LEU A 276 -5.32 17.99 22.58
C LEU A 276 -5.66 18.51 23.98
N LYS A 277 -5.29 17.76 25.00
CA LYS A 277 -5.46 18.14 26.40
C LYS A 277 -4.10 18.20 27.09
N VAL A 278 -3.74 19.38 27.57
CA VAL A 278 -2.54 19.57 28.39
C VAL A 278 -2.76 18.92 29.75
N VAL A 279 -1.97 17.90 30.06
CA VAL A 279 -2.01 17.16 31.33
C VAL A 279 -0.73 17.34 32.15
N THR A 280 0.25 18.07 31.64
CA THR A 280 1.52 18.37 32.27
C THR A 280 1.47 19.69 33.06
N LYS A 281 2.39 19.88 34.03
CA LYS A 281 2.49 21.12 34.79
C LYS A 281 2.93 22.31 33.92
N VAL A 282 3.77 22.04 32.94
CA VAL A 282 4.23 23.03 31.96
C VAL A 282 3.43 22.82 30.69
N ALA A 283 2.78 23.87 30.18
CA ALA A 283 2.07 23.83 28.93
C ALA A 283 3.09 23.85 27.77
N PRO A 284 2.84 23.10 26.67
CA PRO A 284 3.65 23.19 25.47
C PRO A 284 3.44 24.53 24.77
N THR A 285 4.47 25.00 24.08
CA THR A 285 4.39 26.11 23.12
C THR A 285 3.61 25.69 21.88
N GLN A 286 3.20 26.66 21.04
CA GLN A 286 2.52 26.37 19.77
C GLN A 286 3.39 25.46 18.86
N GLN A 287 4.68 25.71 18.75
CA GLN A 287 5.61 24.89 17.97
C GLN A 287 5.69 23.46 18.51
N GLU A 288 5.74 23.29 19.82
CA GLU A 288 5.75 21.95 20.43
C GLU A 288 4.45 21.20 20.20
N LEU A 289 3.30 21.89 20.18
CA LEU A 289 2.00 21.29 19.79
C LEU A 289 2.00 20.81 18.34
N GLU A 290 2.55 21.60 17.43
CA GLU A 290 2.70 21.22 16.02
C GLU A 290 3.61 20.00 15.86
N ASP A 291 4.73 19.96 16.56
CA ASP A 291 5.65 18.83 16.58
C ASP A 291 5.04 17.57 17.23
N LEU A 292 4.20 17.73 18.25
CA LEU A 292 3.46 16.62 18.87
C LEU A 292 2.43 16.02 17.91
N LEU A 293 1.67 16.83 17.17
CA LEU A 293 0.74 16.34 16.15
C LEU A 293 1.47 15.69 14.98
N PHE A 294 2.60 16.25 14.57
CA PHE A 294 3.47 15.62 13.58
C PHE A 294 3.97 14.26 14.06
N ALA A 295 4.51 14.18 15.29
CA ALA A 295 4.98 12.94 15.88
C ALA A 295 3.87 11.90 16.04
N TRP A 296 2.64 12.32 16.37
CA TRP A 296 1.46 11.45 16.44
C TRP A 296 1.19 10.78 15.08
N LYS A 297 1.13 11.55 13.98
CA LYS A 297 0.94 11.02 12.63
C LYS A 297 2.02 10.00 12.26
N VAL A 298 3.27 10.30 12.57
CA VAL A 298 4.38 9.37 12.31
C VAL A 298 4.26 8.11 13.18
N ALA A 299 3.98 8.25 14.48
CA ALA A 299 3.93 7.12 15.42
C ALA A 299 2.84 6.10 15.07
N LYS A 300 1.74 6.52 14.46
CA LYS A 300 0.69 5.67 13.91
C LYS A 300 1.23 4.61 12.94
N HIS A 301 2.29 4.94 12.19
CA HIS A 301 2.92 4.08 11.19
C HIS A 301 4.21 3.40 11.67
N VAL A 302 4.55 3.52 12.95
CA VAL A 302 5.75 2.90 13.53
C VAL A 302 5.38 1.65 14.31
N LYS A 303 6.08 0.56 14.05
CA LYS A 303 5.88 -0.71 14.74
C LYS A 303 6.06 -0.57 16.25
N SER A 304 5.10 -1.01 17.03
CA SER A 304 5.18 -0.94 18.49
C SER A 304 6.21 -1.93 19.10
N ASN A 305 6.83 -1.64 20.24
CA ASN A 305 6.75 -0.36 20.90
C ASN A 305 7.44 0.71 20.06
N ALA A 306 6.79 1.86 19.91
CA ALA A 306 7.24 2.98 19.09
C ALA A 306 7.57 4.19 19.95
N ILE A 307 8.73 4.81 19.72
CA ILE A 307 9.09 6.12 20.24
C ILE A 307 9.57 6.99 19.08
N VAL A 308 8.96 8.15 18.94
CA VAL A 308 9.28 9.12 17.87
C VAL A 308 9.66 10.44 18.53
N TYR A 309 10.87 10.92 18.23
CA TYR A 309 11.29 12.27 18.56
C TYR A 309 11.16 13.15 17.33
N ALA A 310 10.50 14.29 17.49
CA ALA A 310 10.28 15.25 16.43
C ALA A 310 10.66 16.67 16.86
N LYS A 311 11.12 17.47 15.91
CA LYS A 311 11.45 18.87 16.08
C LYS A 311 11.27 19.63 14.77
N ASN A 312 10.55 20.75 14.83
CA ASN A 312 10.31 21.62 13.68
C ASN A 312 9.74 20.89 12.46
N GLY A 313 8.76 19.98 12.67
CA GLY A 313 8.12 19.22 11.61
C GLY A 313 9.00 18.16 10.94
N ALA A 314 10.03 17.67 11.62
CA ALA A 314 10.86 16.55 11.18
C ALA A 314 11.11 15.57 12.33
N THR A 315 11.23 14.29 12.01
CA THR A 315 11.74 13.30 12.96
C THR A 315 13.23 13.51 13.18
N VAL A 316 13.67 13.37 14.42
CA VAL A 316 15.08 13.47 14.82
C VAL A 316 15.60 12.18 15.44
N GLY A 317 14.74 11.21 15.67
CA GLY A 317 15.10 9.88 16.13
C GLY A 317 13.86 8.99 16.27
N ILE A 318 13.96 7.77 15.78
CA ILE A 318 12.86 6.79 15.80
C ILE A 318 13.37 5.47 16.39
N GLY A 319 12.67 4.97 17.41
CA GLY A 319 12.84 3.62 17.94
C GLY A 319 11.58 2.80 17.65
N ALA A 320 11.70 1.72 16.87
CA ALA A 320 10.60 0.93 16.38
C ALA A 320 10.73 -0.55 16.74
N GLY A 321 9.59 -1.21 16.97
CA GLY A 321 9.50 -2.68 17.02
C GLY A 321 10.19 -3.35 18.19
N GLN A 322 10.44 -2.63 19.29
CA GLN A 322 11.09 -3.20 20.47
C GLN A 322 10.08 -3.76 21.48
N MET A 323 10.49 -4.81 22.22
CA MET A 323 9.66 -5.41 23.26
C MET A 323 9.47 -4.46 24.46
N SER A 324 10.41 -3.56 24.67
CA SER A 324 10.40 -2.58 25.75
C SER A 324 10.32 -1.15 25.21
N ARG A 325 9.45 -0.30 25.82
CA ARG A 325 9.44 1.14 25.53
C ARG A 325 10.78 1.79 25.84
N VAL A 326 11.47 1.31 26.88
CA VAL A 326 12.79 1.82 27.29
C VAL A 326 13.82 1.59 26.18
N ASP A 327 13.80 0.44 25.53
CA ASP A 327 14.74 0.14 24.44
C ASP A 327 14.42 0.97 23.20
N SER A 328 13.13 1.12 22.84
CA SER A 328 12.73 2.05 21.77
C SER A 328 13.18 3.48 22.08
N THR A 329 13.06 3.94 23.32
CA THR A 329 13.53 5.26 23.77
C THR A 329 15.05 5.40 23.61
N ARG A 330 15.81 4.40 24.03
CA ARG A 330 17.28 4.40 23.91
C ARG A 330 17.71 4.45 22.45
N ILE A 331 17.04 3.69 21.56
CA ILE A 331 17.31 3.69 20.12
C ILE A 331 17.00 5.07 19.53
N ALA A 332 15.85 5.65 19.83
CA ALA A 332 15.47 6.96 19.34
C ALA A 332 16.46 8.05 19.81
N ALA A 333 16.85 8.02 21.10
CA ALA A 333 17.80 8.96 21.67
C ALA A 333 19.20 8.85 21.04
N ARG A 334 19.71 7.61 20.86
CA ARG A 334 20.99 7.40 20.18
C ARG A 334 20.99 7.94 18.75
N LYS A 335 19.95 7.62 17.96
CA LYS A 335 19.84 8.12 16.59
C LYS A 335 19.73 9.64 16.53
N SER A 336 19.07 10.26 17.49
CA SER A 336 19.01 11.72 17.59
C SER A 336 20.37 12.34 17.92
N GLN A 337 21.23 11.65 18.66
CA GLN A 337 22.61 12.09 18.95
C GLN A 337 23.51 11.91 17.73
N ASP A 338 23.46 10.73 17.08
CA ASP A 338 24.22 10.43 15.87
C ASP A 338 23.92 11.42 14.72
N MET A 339 22.75 12.05 14.74
CA MET A 339 22.32 13.04 13.76
C MET A 339 22.84 14.46 14.07
N ALA A 340 23.16 14.74 15.34
CA ALA A 340 23.63 16.06 15.78
C ALA A 340 25.14 16.28 15.51
N ASP A 341 25.90 15.21 15.27
CA ASP A 341 27.31 15.19 14.90
C ASP A 341 27.48 15.21 13.36
#